data_1a7be3775890325b5089ece12d1f370c
#
_entry.id   1a7be3775890325b5089ece12d1f370c
#
_cell.length_a   1.000
_cell.length_b   1.000
_cell.length_c   1.000
_cell.angle_alpha   90.00
_cell.angle_beta   90.00
_cell.angle_gamma   90.00
#
_symmetry.space_group_name_H-M   'P 1'
#
loop_
_entity.id
_entity.type
_entity.pdbx_description
1 polymer ?
#
loop_
_entity_poly.entity_id
_entity_poly.type
_entity_poly.pdbx_seq_one_letter_code
_entity_poly.pdbx_strand_id
1 'polypeptide(L)'
;MDLTLPPDLRVLIVDDSKSATILIKQQLSSLGISHDCIFIATDYRQAIRAVETHSFHVLLIDYHLEQSFTGFELLGILYRNRLIDHTVATILLSGDMRQETVLTALSGEAHHFISKPIHTQMLGKKIQSAVSESQQIDQLNSLYPINTPEVLKQALAIPNNQVNVQFEATLIEHLIAGKKWDLLSNVLTTSKTKMHPTKLVAEALILDSLGKPNLAIEKLHNYLIVQPLSLNVIDCLSCIYEKHKMLLPALKLAIRAFEMTPSISHRAIRAIDLAENVDNTHMLIKLGEMYATHISPADMDVIHSIGSHFNSLKATYQRETKLKYKRILLEHANQFTELVNLKLPVKQQHQVLASLALFQSNILLVENSPHVAHKKVIRASTLLANNFHSQPTYLLTQLLPLLVHFGEYSLYHLAVECLKSRGETVSHKLESKNVDPSTCINIENFGSIQELKDYIHSYPYSVAAKLDYIYAVHRAHIDEKLSDDYLEEILQLELPPKWNQWISDSSRYGFSTKPPSPFSTCSRQESTC
;
A
#
# COMPACT_ATOMS: atom_id res chain seq x y z
N MET A 1 30.77 -27.35 -25.09
CA MET A 1 30.82 -27.30 -23.62
C MET A 1 29.39 -27.34 -23.11
N ASP A 2 29.04 -28.38 -22.38
CA ASP A 2 27.72 -28.46 -21.75
C ASP A 2 27.63 -27.36 -20.69
N LEU A 3 26.59 -26.54 -20.81
CA LEU A 3 26.33 -25.46 -19.90
C LEU A 3 25.89 -26.05 -18.54
N THR A 4 26.68 -25.87 -17.49
CA THR A 4 26.36 -26.31 -16.14
C THR A 4 26.17 -25.10 -15.26
N LEU A 5 25.10 -25.12 -14.44
CA LEU A 5 24.80 -24.09 -13.43
C LEU A 5 25.30 -24.53 -12.05
N PRO A 6 25.53 -23.61 -11.12
CA PRO A 6 25.91 -23.96 -9.74
C PRO A 6 24.87 -24.88 -9.09
N PRO A 7 25.30 -25.97 -8.41
CA PRO A 7 24.37 -26.95 -7.82
C PRO A 7 23.58 -26.39 -6.63
N ASP A 8 24.08 -25.37 -5.97
CA ASP A 8 23.49 -24.66 -4.82
C ASP A 8 22.61 -23.46 -5.23
N LEU A 9 22.41 -23.26 -6.56
CA LEU A 9 21.55 -22.18 -7.05
C LEU A 9 20.10 -22.44 -6.68
N ARG A 10 19.54 -21.64 -5.77
CA ARG A 10 18.15 -21.75 -5.34
C ARG A 10 17.21 -21.12 -6.35
N VAL A 11 16.31 -21.94 -6.87
CA VAL A 11 15.34 -21.54 -7.91
C VAL A 11 13.91 -21.78 -7.41
N LEU A 12 13.05 -20.78 -7.53
CA LEU A 12 11.61 -20.93 -7.34
C LEU A 12 10.93 -20.93 -8.71
N ILE A 13 10.16 -21.97 -8.99
CA ILE A 13 9.29 -22.10 -10.16
C ILE A 13 7.87 -21.76 -9.72
N VAL A 14 7.24 -20.80 -10.38
CA VAL A 14 5.84 -20.40 -10.12
C VAL A 14 5.04 -20.60 -11.41
N ASP A 15 4.20 -21.63 -11.45
CA ASP A 15 3.40 -22.01 -12.64
C ASP A 15 2.22 -22.87 -12.15
N ASP A 16 0.99 -22.57 -12.54
CA ASP A 16 -0.21 -23.31 -12.15
C ASP A 16 -0.32 -24.69 -12.83
N SER A 17 0.43 -24.89 -13.90
CA SER A 17 0.52 -26.17 -14.62
C SER A 17 1.53 -27.12 -13.96
N LYS A 18 1.03 -28.18 -13.30
CA LYS A 18 1.89 -29.21 -12.72
C LYS A 18 2.81 -29.88 -13.74
N SER A 19 2.36 -30.06 -15.00
CA SER A 19 3.18 -30.65 -16.06
C SER A 19 4.33 -29.73 -16.46
N ALA A 20 4.08 -28.41 -16.54
CA ALA A 20 5.12 -27.42 -16.83
C ALA A 20 6.16 -27.35 -15.71
N THR A 21 5.72 -27.31 -14.43
CA THR A 21 6.64 -27.27 -13.27
C THR A 21 7.55 -28.50 -13.21
N ILE A 22 7.02 -29.72 -13.49
CA ILE A 22 7.80 -30.96 -13.53
C ILE A 22 8.84 -30.90 -14.64
N LEU A 23 8.44 -30.46 -15.85
CA LEU A 23 9.36 -30.36 -16.99
C LEU A 23 10.49 -29.36 -16.71
N ILE A 24 10.16 -28.18 -16.19
CA ILE A 24 11.17 -27.16 -15.85
C ILE A 24 12.12 -27.69 -14.75
N LYS A 25 11.58 -28.37 -13.73
CA LYS A 25 12.37 -29.00 -12.69
C LYS A 25 13.38 -30.02 -13.27
N GLN A 26 12.94 -30.86 -14.20
CA GLN A 26 13.83 -31.83 -14.88
C GLN A 26 14.92 -31.13 -15.70
N GLN A 27 14.54 -30.05 -16.41
CA GLN A 27 15.52 -29.26 -17.18
C GLN A 27 16.57 -28.60 -16.27
N LEU A 28 16.15 -28.01 -15.13
CA LEU A 28 17.08 -27.40 -14.16
C LEU A 28 18.02 -28.45 -13.55
N SER A 29 17.50 -29.64 -13.21
CA SER A 29 18.33 -30.75 -12.72
C SER A 29 19.33 -31.23 -13.76
N SER A 30 18.95 -31.27 -15.04
CA SER A 30 19.88 -31.61 -16.15
C SER A 30 20.95 -30.55 -16.38
N LEU A 31 20.71 -29.30 -15.95
CA LEU A 31 21.70 -28.21 -15.96
C LEU A 31 22.61 -28.21 -14.73
N GLY A 32 22.47 -29.19 -13.81
CA GLY A 32 23.34 -29.38 -12.66
C GLY A 32 22.81 -28.84 -11.32
N ILE A 33 21.62 -28.23 -11.28
CA ILE A 33 21.03 -27.71 -10.04
C ILE A 33 20.54 -28.88 -9.17
N SER A 34 20.87 -28.87 -7.89
CA SER A 34 20.43 -29.86 -6.91
C SER A 34 18.91 -29.86 -6.73
N HIS A 35 18.30 -31.05 -6.60
CA HIS A 35 16.86 -31.18 -6.39
C HIS A 35 16.33 -30.42 -5.17
N ASP A 36 17.12 -30.32 -4.11
CA ASP A 36 16.79 -29.64 -2.86
C ASP A 36 16.82 -28.10 -2.99
N CYS A 37 17.41 -27.58 -4.08
CA CYS A 37 17.48 -26.17 -4.40
C CYS A 37 16.38 -25.72 -5.36
N ILE A 38 15.50 -26.63 -5.83
CA ILE A 38 14.42 -26.34 -6.77
C ILE A 38 13.08 -26.41 -6.04
N PHE A 39 12.47 -25.25 -5.84
CA PHE A 39 11.19 -25.07 -5.18
C PHE A 39 10.09 -24.84 -6.21
N ILE A 40 8.85 -25.23 -5.86
CA ILE A 40 7.69 -25.12 -6.75
C ILE A 40 6.56 -24.44 -5.99
N ALA A 41 5.94 -23.46 -6.61
CA ALA A 41 4.68 -22.85 -6.19
C ALA A 41 3.66 -22.93 -7.34
N THR A 42 2.45 -23.36 -7.05
CA THR A 42 1.38 -23.53 -8.07
C THR A 42 0.38 -22.37 -8.08
N ASP A 43 0.52 -21.44 -7.16
CA ASP A 43 -0.28 -20.23 -7.08
C ASP A 43 0.53 -19.09 -6.44
N TYR A 44 0.01 -17.86 -6.55
CA TYR A 44 0.71 -16.68 -6.02
C TYR A 44 0.88 -16.71 -4.49
N ARG A 45 -0.03 -17.34 -3.73
CA ARG A 45 0.05 -17.41 -2.26
C ARG A 45 1.18 -18.33 -1.81
N GLN A 46 1.34 -19.46 -2.50
CA GLN A 46 2.48 -20.36 -2.27
C GLN A 46 3.80 -19.67 -2.62
N ALA A 47 3.84 -18.91 -3.74
CA ALA A 47 5.02 -18.14 -4.13
C ALA A 47 5.41 -17.12 -3.06
N ILE A 48 4.46 -16.33 -2.54
CA ILE A 48 4.71 -15.37 -1.47
C ILE A 48 5.25 -16.07 -0.22
N ARG A 49 4.59 -17.14 0.24
CA ARG A 49 5.07 -17.91 1.42
C ARG A 49 6.47 -18.47 1.20
N ALA A 50 6.79 -18.92 -0.01
CA ALA A 50 8.12 -19.43 -0.32
C ALA A 50 9.19 -18.34 -0.18
N VAL A 51 8.96 -17.14 -0.70
CA VAL A 51 9.92 -16.03 -0.61
C VAL A 51 9.98 -15.41 0.80
N GLU A 52 8.93 -15.53 1.61
CA GLU A 52 8.94 -15.13 3.03
C GLU A 52 9.79 -16.08 3.90
N THR A 53 9.88 -17.35 3.50
CA THR A 53 10.55 -18.40 4.29
C THR A 53 11.94 -18.77 3.78
N HIS A 54 12.23 -18.51 2.52
CA HIS A 54 13.48 -18.88 1.85
C HIS A 54 14.01 -17.74 1.00
N SER A 55 15.33 -17.64 0.92
CA SER A 55 16.01 -16.75 -0.06
C SER A 55 16.24 -17.49 -1.37
N PHE A 56 15.97 -16.84 -2.49
CA PHE A 56 16.16 -17.37 -3.85
C PHE A 56 17.18 -16.55 -4.63
N HIS A 57 17.86 -17.21 -5.55
CA HIS A 57 18.73 -16.54 -6.54
C HIS A 57 17.98 -16.27 -7.84
N VAL A 58 17.01 -17.15 -8.18
CA VAL A 58 16.27 -17.08 -9.44
C VAL A 58 14.79 -17.35 -9.18
N LEU A 59 13.92 -16.53 -9.78
CA LEU A 59 12.49 -16.79 -9.88
C LEU A 59 12.12 -17.01 -11.35
N LEU A 60 11.50 -18.16 -11.64
CA LEU A 60 10.90 -18.49 -12.94
C LEU A 60 9.39 -18.42 -12.76
N ILE A 61 8.75 -17.42 -13.35
CA ILE A 61 7.33 -17.13 -13.08
C ILE A 61 6.55 -17.22 -14.39
N ASP A 62 5.50 -18.06 -14.42
CA ASP A 62 4.59 -18.04 -15.56
C ASP A 62 3.82 -16.73 -15.62
N TYR A 63 3.67 -16.19 -16.83
CA TYR A 63 2.92 -14.95 -17.04
C TYR A 63 1.44 -15.12 -16.70
N HIS A 64 0.83 -16.24 -17.06
CA HIS A 64 -0.57 -16.57 -16.81
C HIS A 64 -0.68 -17.49 -15.59
N LEU A 65 -0.73 -16.95 -14.38
CA LEU A 65 -0.82 -17.75 -13.15
C LEU A 65 -2.24 -18.13 -12.77
N GLU A 66 -3.19 -17.23 -12.96
CA GLU A 66 -4.60 -17.41 -12.61
C GLU A 66 -5.47 -16.55 -13.56
N GLN A 67 -6.79 -16.79 -13.59
CA GLN A 67 -7.71 -16.06 -14.48
C GLN A 67 -7.69 -14.54 -14.29
N SER A 68 -7.41 -14.06 -13.07
CA SER A 68 -7.46 -12.64 -12.69
C SER A 68 -6.13 -12.08 -12.16
N PHE A 69 -5.03 -12.83 -12.29
CA PHE A 69 -3.75 -12.44 -11.68
C PHE A 69 -2.57 -12.97 -12.51
N THR A 70 -1.73 -12.06 -12.99
CA THR A 70 -0.60 -12.40 -13.85
C THR A 70 0.70 -12.55 -13.05
N GLY A 71 1.66 -13.29 -13.59
CA GLY A 71 3.02 -13.37 -13.02
C GLY A 71 3.74 -12.03 -12.99
N PHE A 72 3.42 -11.12 -13.90
CA PHE A 72 3.94 -9.76 -13.87
C PHE A 72 3.41 -8.96 -12.66
N GLU A 73 2.13 -9.09 -12.37
CA GLU A 73 1.53 -8.47 -11.18
C GLU A 73 2.09 -9.07 -9.88
N LEU A 74 2.30 -10.40 -9.85
CA LEU A 74 2.99 -11.04 -8.73
C LEU A 74 4.39 -10.44 -8.51
N LEU A 75 5.17 -10.30 -9.58
CA LEU A 75 6.51 -9.74 -9.51
C LEU A 75 6.49 -8.33 -8.94
N GLY A 76 5.58 -7.47 -9.43
CA GLY A 76 5.38 -6.12 -8.91
C GLY A 76 4.99 -6.07 -7.44
N ILE A 77 4.21 -7.03 -6.95
CA ILE A 77 3.86 -7.17 -5.53
C ILE A 77 5.09 -7.60 -4.71
N LEU A 78 5.86 -8.57 -5.20
CA LEU A 78 7.06 -9.05 -4.50
C LEU A 78 8.09 -7.93 -4.30
N TYR A 79 8.35 -7.11 -5.32
CA TYR A 79 9.25 -5.96 -5.23
C TYR A 79 8.72 -4.88 -4.27
N ARG A 80 7.45 -4.49 -4.38
CA ARG A 80 6.88 -3.44 -3.52
C ARG A 80 6.79 -3.84 -2.06
N ASN A 81 6.47 -5.09 -1.79
CA ASN A 81 6.44 -5.64 -0.44
C ASN A 81 7.86 -5.89 0.11
N ARG A 82 8.90 -5.61 -0.67
CA ARG A 82 10.31 -5.86 -0.32
C ARG A 82 10.58 -7.31 0.07
N LEU A 83 9.82 -8.23 -0.51
CA LEU A 83 10.02 -9.67 -0.36
C LEU A 83 11.16 -10.17 -1.23
N ILE A 84 11.38 -9.49 -2.34
CA ILE A 84 12.55 -9.61 -3.21
C ILE A 84 13.08 -8.20 -3.55
N ASP A 85 14.33 -8.14 -3.94
CA ASP A 85 14.98 -6.96 -4.50
C ASP A 85 15.57 -7.27 -5.89
N HIS A 86 16.17 -6.30 -6.53
CA HIS A 86 16.76 -6.45 -7.86
C HIS A 86 18.01 -7.36 -7.91
N THR A 87 18.46 -7.89 -6.76
CA THR A 87 19.53 -8.90 -6.70
C THR A 87 19.02 -10.29 -7.02
N VAL A 88 17.72 -10.53 -6.97
CA VAL A 88 17.08 -11.77 -7.37
C VAL A 88 16.81 -11.76 -8.87
N ALA A 89 17.40 -12.70 -9.59
CA ALA A 89 17.19 -12.85 -11.02
C ALA A 89 15.75 -13.29 -11.33
N THR A 90 15.00 -12.50 -12.07
CA THR A 90 13.59 -12.77 -12.38
C THR A 90 13.39 -13.01 -13.87
N ILE A 91 12.74 -14.14 -14.21
CA ILE A 91 12.49 -14.57 -15.58
C ILE A 91 11.00 -14.88 -15.73
N LEU A 92 10.30 -14.15 -16.61
CA LEU A 92 8.92 -14.46 -16.96
C LEU A 92 8.86 -15.50 -18.09
N LEU A 93 7.97 -16.48 -17.91
CA LEU A 93 7.72 -17.55 -18.87
C LEU A 93 6.32 -17.32 -19.48
N SER A 94 6.14 -17.49 -20.80
CA SER A 94 4.80 -17.39 -21.38
C SER A 94 4.67 -18.23 -22.65
N GLY A 95 3.52 -18.88 -22.80
CA GLY A 95 3.12 -19.52 -24.06
C GLY A 95 2.54 -18.53 -25.08
N ASP A 96 2.25 -17.31 -24.66
CA ASP A 96 1.67 -16.27 -25.50
C ASP A 96 2.78 -15.38 -26.08
N MET A 97 2.94 -15.43 -27.36
CA MET A 97 3.90 -14.64 -28.14
C MET A 97 3.34 -13.29 -28.58
N ARG A 98 2.13 -12.92 -28.15
CA ARG A 98 1.56 -11.62 -28.50
C ARG A 98 2.49 -10.50 -28.03
N GLN A 99 2.62 -9.50 -28.88
CA GLN A 99 3.48 -8.34 -28.63
C GLN A 99 3.16 -7.66 -27.30
N GLU A 100 1.91 -7.69 -26.89
CA GLU A 100 1.43 -7.14 -25.61
C GLU A 100 2.05 -7.81 -24.40
N THR A 101 2.04 -9.15 -24.36
CA THR A 101 2.63 -9.94 -23.27
C THR A 101 4.13 -9.69 -23.14
N VAL A 102 4.83 -9.68 -24.28
CA VAL A 102 6.29 -9.46 -24.32
C VAL A 102 6.63 -8.02 -23.90
N LEU A 103 5.90 -7.02 -24.39
CA LEU A 103 6.17 -5.63 -24.09
C LEU A 103 5.86 -5.30 -22.62
N THR A 104 4.79 -5.88 -22.06
CA THR A 104 4.46 -5.72 -20.63
C THR A 104 5.55 -6.32 -19.75
N ALA A 105 6.03 -7.52 -20.10
CA ALA A 105 7.10 -8.19 -19.37
C ALA A 105 8.43 -7.42 -19.41
N LEU A 106 8.75 -6.79 -20.54
CA LEU A 106 10.01 -6.04 -20.73
C LEU A 106 9.95 -4.59 -20.23
N SER A 107 8.77 -4.08 -19.88
CA SER A 107 8.60 -2.67 -19.51
C SER A 107 8.93 -2.34 -18.05
N GLY A 108 9.33 -3.32 -17.20
CA GLY A 108 9.51 -2.97 -15.82
C GLY A 108 10.36 -3.89 -14.96
N GLU A 109 9.77 -4.90 -14.37
CA GLU A 109 10.32 -5.55 -13.18
C GLU A 109 10.97 -6.92 -13.49
N ALA A 110 10.80 -7.45 -14.71
CA ALA A 110 11.41 -8.71 -15.12
C ALA A 110 12.74 -8.50 -15.81
N HIS A 111 13.78 -9.24 -15.38
CA HIS A 111 15.09 -9.21 -16.00
C HIS A 111 15.06 -9.83 -17.41
N HIS A 112 14.35 -10.95 -17.55
CA HIS A 112 14.28 -11.70 -18.80
C HIS A 112 12.89 -12.25 -19.05
N PHE A 113 12.64 -12.55 -20.34
CA PHE A 113 11.45 -13.24 -20.82
C PHE A 113 11.86 -14.50 -21.63
N ILE A 114 11.13 -15.60 -21.46
CA ILE A 114 11.30 -16.84 -22.22
C ILE A 114 9.94 -17.29 -22.75
N SER A 115 9.84 -17.50 -24.06
CA SER A 115 8.64 -18.08 -24.66
C SER A 115 8.63 -19.61 -24.49
N LYS A 116 7.45 -20.15 -24.16
CA LYS A 116 7.21 -21.59 -24.17
C LYS A 116 7.01 -22.06 -25.65
N PRO A 117 7.52 -23.22 -26.08
CA PRO A 117 8.17 -24.27 -25.29
C PRO A 117 9.61 -23.91 -24.88
N ILE A 118 9.97 -24.25 -23.65
CA ILE A 118 11.26 -23.91 -23.07
C ILE A 118 12.29 -24.99 -23.44
N HIS A 119 13.41 -24.56 -24.03
CA HIS A 119 14.54 -25.43 -24.33
C HIS A 119 15.61 -25.32 -23.25
N THR A 120 16.13 -26.46 -22.78
CA THR A 120 17.09 -26.56 -21.67
C THR A 120 18.30 -25.65 -21.83
N GLN A 121 18.93 -25.64 -23.03
CA GLN A 121 20.11 -24.79 -23.28
C GLN A 121 19.77 -23.29 -23.25
N MET A 122 18.58 -22.90 -23.74
CA MET A 122 18.12 -21.52 -23.71
C MET A 122 17.83 -21.09 -22.29
N LEU A 123 17.16 -21.94 -21.51
CA LEU A 123 16.88 -21.70 -20.10
C LEU A 123 18.18 -21.48 -19.30
N GLY A 124 19.17 -22.38 -19.47
CA GLY A 124 20.45 -22.26 -18.78
C GLY A 124 21.21 -20.97 -19.11
N LYS A 125 21.27 -20.58 -20.40
CA LYS A 125 21.91 -19.33 -20.84
C LYS A 125 21.21 -18.09 -20.23
N LYS A 126 19.87 -18.10 -20.20
CA LYS A 126 19.09 -17.00 -19.65
C LYS A 126 19.27 -16.88 -18.13
N ILE A 127 19.29 -18.02 -17.41
CA ILE A 127 19.57 -18.04 -15.98
C ILE A 127 20.97 -17.51 -15.69
N GLN A 128 21.97 -17.97 -16.43
CA GLN A 128 23.37 -17.51 -16.26
C GLN A 128 23.49 -16.00 -16.49
N SER A 129 22.85 -15.46 -17.55
CA SER A 129 22.84 -14.02 -17.81
C SER A 129 22.15 -13.26 -16.68
N ALA A 130 20.95 -13.69 -16.29
CA ALA A 130 20.17 -13.04 -15.25
C ALA A 130 20.88 -13.03 -13.87
N VAL A 131 21.52 -14.13 -13.48
CA VAL A 131 22.30 -14.21 -12.23
C VAL A 131 23.54 -13.30 -12.29
N SER A 132 24.24 -13.26 -13.43
CA SER A 132 25.37 -12.33 -13.59
C SER A 132 24.93 -10.87 -13.51
N GLU A 133 23.78 -10.54 -14.06
CA GLU A 133 23.19 -9.20 -14.01
C GLU A 133 22.78 -8.83 -12.58
N SER A 134 22.11 -9.73 -11.85
CA SER A 134 21.71 -9.48 -10.48
C SER A 134 22.91 -9.28 -9.53
N GLN A 135 24.01 -10.01 -9.73
CA GLN A 135 25.26 -9.79 -8.98
C GLN A 135 25.87 -8.41 -9.24
N GLN A 136 25.81 -7.92 -10.47
CA GLN A 136 26.26 -6.54 -10.79
C GLN A 136 25.37 -5.49 -10.13
N ILE A 137 24.06 -5.73 -10.06
CA ILE A 137 23.10 -4.85 -9.39
C ILE A 137 23.33 -4.84 -7.89
N ASP A 138 23.64 -5.98 -7.27
CA ASP A 138 23.99 -6.06 -5.85
C ASP A 138 25.22 -5.21 -5.53
N GLN A 139 26.28 -5.33 -6.34
CA GLN A 139 27.46 -4.46 -6.21
C GLN A 139 27.12 -2.97 -6.38
N LEU A 140 26.22 -2.64 -7.34
CA LEU A 140 25.75 -1.26 -7.51
C LEU A 140 24.98 -0.74 -6.29
N ASN A 141 24.09 -1.56 -5.73
CA ASN A 141 23.32 -1.23 -4.54
C ASN A 141 24.20 -0.99 -3.32
N SER A 142 25.34 -1.69 -3.20
CA SER A 142 26.31 -1.48 -2.12
C SER A 142 26.98 -0.10 -2.16
N LEU A 143 26.97 0.56 -3.32
CA LEU A 143 27.49 1.94 -3.49
C LEU A 143 26.43 3.03 -3.24
N TYR A 144 25.19 2.67 -2.98
CA TYR A 144 24.14 3.65 -2.72
C TYR A 144 24.33 4.37 -1.37
N PRO A 145 24.14 5.70 -1.28
CA PRO A 145 23.69 6.64 -2.31
C PRO A 145 24.80 7.15 -3.22
N ILE A 146 24.54 7.17 -4.54
CA ILE A 146 25.49 7.67 -5.56
C ILE A 146 25.41 9.20 -5.61
N ASN A 147 26.22 9.85 -4.77
CA ASN A 147 26.15 11.29 -4.55
C ASN A 147 27.27 12.11 -5.19
N THR A 148 28.37 11.48 -5.57
CA THR A 148 29.55 12.14 -6.10
C THR A 148 30.03 11.54 -7.44
N PRO A 149 30.77 12.30 -8.26
CA PRO A 149 31.35 11.78 -9.51
C PRO A 149 32.30 10.59 -9.30
N GLU A 150 33.00 10.52 -8.16
CA GLU A 150 33.90 9.42 -7.82
C GLU A 150 33.15 8.12 -7.60
N VAL A 151 32.04 8.16 -6.82
CA VAL A 151 31.16 6.99 -6.61
C VAL A 151 30.51 6.59 -7.91
N LEU A 152 30.11 7.54 -8.76
CA LEU A 152 29.60 7.23 -10.09
C LEU A 152 30.63 6.51 -10.98
N LYS A 153 31.90 6.93 -10.94
CA LYS A 153 32.97 6.22 -11.66
C LYS A 153 33.17 4.80 -11.17
N GLN A 154 33.09 4.58 -9.86
CA GLN A 154 33.15 3.23 -9.28
C GLN A 154 31.96 2.39 -9.76
N ALA A 155 30.75 2.93 -9.74
CA ALA A 155 29.56 2.26 -10.23
C ALA A 155 29.71 1.87 -11.72
N LEU A 156 30.15 2.77 -12.57
CA LEU A 156 30.35 2.52 -14.01
C LEU A 156 31.50 1.53 -14.32
N ALA A 157 32.37 1.23 -13.36
CA ALA A 157 33.43 0.24 -13.50
C ALA A 157 32.98 -1.21 -13.17
N ILE A 158 31.81 -1.38 -12.51
CA ILE A 158 31.30 -2.71 -12.12
C ILE A 158 31.11 -3.65 -13.32
N PRO A 159 30.42 -3.26 -14.40
CA PRO A 159 30.26 -4.12 -15.58
C PRO A 159 31.53 -4.12 -16.44
N ASN A 160 32.47 -4.98 -16.16
CA ASN A 160 33.84 -5.07 -16.66
C ASN A 160 34.07 -4.83 -18.16
N ASN A 161 33.07 -4.93 -19.06
CA ASN A 161 33.20 -4.60 -20.50
C ASN A 161 31.88 -4.26 -21.21
N GLN A 162 30.71 -4.55 -20.67
CA GLN A 162 29.41 -4.23 -21.30
C GLN A 162 28.39 -3.85 -20.23
N VAL A 163 28.04 -2.57 -20.21
CA VAL A 163 26.87 -2.11 -19.46
C VAL A 163 25.61 -2.73 -20.08
N ASN A 164 24.88 -3.57 -19.33
CA ASN A 164 23.60 -4.10 -19.77
C ASN A 164 22.46 -3.11 -19.47
N VAL A 165 21.31 -3.31 -20.11
CA VAL A 165 20.15 -2.42 -20.00
C VAL A 165 19.63 -2.38 -18.56
N GLN A 166 19.59 -3.51 -17.87
CA GLN A 166 19.04 -3.59 -16.51
C GLN A 166 19.93 -2.87 -15.49
N PHE A 167 21.25 -3.07 -15.58
CA PHE A 167 22.21 -2.36 -14.74
C PHE A 167 22.10 -0.84 -14.93
N GLU A 168 22.05 -0.38 -16.19
CA GLU A 168 21.88 1.04 -16.49
C GLU A 168 20.54 1.57 -15.98
N ALA A 169 19.46 0.81 -16.12
CA ALA A 169 18.14 1.19 -15.59
C ALA A 169 18.18 1.40 -14.08
N THR A 170 18.75 0.46 -13.31
CA THR A 170 18.90 0.57 -11.86
C THR A 170 19.78 1.76 -11.45
N LEU A 171 20.89 2.00 -12.16
CA LEU A 171 21.76 3.17 -11.94
C LEU A 171 20.99 4.47 -12.17
N ILE A 172 20.22 4.56 -13.25
CA ILE A 172 19.37 5.73 -13.56
C ILE A 172 18.33 5.94 -12.47
N GLU A 173 17.65 4.89 -12.01
CA GLU A 173 16.65 4.95 -10.94
C GLU A 173 17.24 5.46 -9.61
N HIS A 174 18.45 5.00 -9.24
CA HIS A 174 19.16 5.52 -8.08
C HIS A 174 19.46 7.03 -8.19
N LEU A 175 19.86 7.49 -9.38
CA LEU A 175 20.14 8.90 -9.62
C LEU A 175 18.87 9.77 -9.62
N ILE A 176 17.76 9.24 -10.16
CA ILE A 176 16.44 9.90 -10.12
C ILE A 176 15.95 10.01 -8.67
N ALA A 177 16.00 8.90 -7.90
CA ALA A 177 15.61 8.88 -6.50
C ALA A 177 16.41 9.86 -5.65
N GLY A 178 17.73 9.96 -5.91
CA GLY A 178 18.64 10.93 -5.29
C GLY A 178 18.51 12.36 -5.82
N LYS A 179 17.68 12.60 -6.85
CA LYS A 179 17.55 13.89 -7.58
C LYS A 179 18.91 14.44 -8.08
N LYS A 180 19.81 13.55 -8.54
CA LYS A 180 21.16 13.91 -8.98
C LYS A 180 21.18 14.18 -10.50
N TRP A 181 20.53 15.26 -10.91
CA TRP A 181 20.28 15.58 -12.33
C TRP A 181 21.56 15.76 -13.15
N ASP A 182 22.62 16.34 -12.57
CA ASP A 182 23.91 16.53 -13.26
C ASP A 182 24.62 15.20 -13.53
N LEU A 183 24.65 14.30 -12.53
CA LEU A 183 25.23 12.96 -12.69
C LEU A 183 24.40 12.12 -13.67
N LEU A 184 23.06 12.24 -13.59
CA LEU A 184 22.15 11.58 -14.50
C LEU A 184 22.37 12.03 -15.95
N SER A 185 22.50 13.34 -16.20
CA SER A 185 22.80 13.89 -17.52
C SER A 185 24.13 13.34 -18.07
N ASN A 186 25.15 13.22 -17.22
CA ASN A 186 26.45 12.64 -17.60
C ASN A 186 26.30 11.15 -18.00
N VAL A 187 25.56 10.35 -17.24
CA VAL A 187 25.28 8.94 -17.59
C VAL A 187 24.57 8.85 -18.92
N LEU A 188 23.54 9.65 -19.16
CA LEU A 188 22.75 9.62 -20.39
C LEU A 188 23.57 10.02 -21.62
N THR A 189 24.50 10.99 -21.49
CA THR A 189 25.35 11.43 -22.61
C THR A 189 26.49 10.46 -22.93
N THR A 190 26.99 9.73 -21.93
CA THR A 190 28.10 8.77 -22.10
C THR A 190 27.63 7.34 -22.41
N SER A 191 26.36 7.05 -22.18
CA SER A 191 25.78 5.73 -22.37
C SER A 191 25.81 5.26 -23.82
N LYS A 192 26.23 4.01 -24.01
CA LYS A 192 26.25 3.32 -25.31
C LYS A 192 25.12 2.29 -25.47
N THR A 193 24.28 2.10 -24.45
CA THR A 193 23.16 1.18 -24.53
C THR A 193 22.11 1.68 -25.51
N LYS A 194 21.30 0.74 -26.05
CA LYS A 194 20.14 1.11 -26.85
C LYS A 194 19.12 1.87 -25.98
N MET A 195 18.31 2.69 -26.64
CA MET A 195 17.20 3.38 -25.95
C MET A 195 16.27 2.36 -25.29
N HIS A 196 16.01 2.54 -23.99
CA HIS A 196 15.09 1.74 -23.18
C HIS A 196 14.18 2.65 -22.34
N PRO A 197 13.04 2.15 -21.80
CA PRO A 197 12.05 2.99 -21.13
C PRO A 197 12.60 3.88 -20.03
N THR A 198 13.41 3.33 -19.11
CA THR A 198 13.98 4.08 -17.99
C THR A 198 14.89 5.23 -18.44
N LYS A 199 15.68 5.02 -19.49
CA LYS A 199 16.53 6.06 -20.08
C LYS A 199 15.70 7.20 -20.67
N LEU A 200 14.64 6.85 -21.39
CA LEU A 200 13.70 7.83 -21.94
C LEU A 200 12.98 8.63 -20.85
N VAL A 201 12.53 7.96 -19.80
CA VAL A 201 11.91 8.58 -18.62
C VAL A 201 12.88 9.57 -17.97
N ALA A 202 14.15 9.17 -17.80
CA ALA A 202 15.20 10.04 -17.26
C ALA A 202 15.41 11.32 -18.09
N GLU A 203 15.51 11.16 -19.42
CA GLU A 203 15.63 12.30 -20.34
C GLU A 203 14.40 13.22 -20.26
N ALA A 204 13.19 12.66 -20.18
CA ALA A 204 11.96 13.44 -20.04
C ALA A 204 11.90 14.20 -18.70
N LEU A 205 12.30 13.56 -17.59
CA LEU A 205 12.35 14.21 -16.29
C LEU A 205 13.39 15.35 -16.23
N ILE A 206 14.54 15.19 -16.89
CA ILE A 206 15.52 16.27 -17.02
C ILE A 206 14.93 17.44 -17.83
N LEU A 207 14.28 17.16 -18.97
CA LEU A 207 13.63 18.20 -19.77
C LEU A 207 12.55 18.95 -18.98
N ASP A 208 11.75 18.22 -18.21
CA ASP A 208 10.73 18.80 -17.36
C ASP A 208 11.34 19.66 -16.24
N SER A 209 12.43 19.20 -15.62
CA SER A 209 13.16 19.98 -14.60
C SER A 209 13.79 21.26 -15.14
N LEU A 210 14.16 21.28 -16.42
CA LEU A 210 14.68 22.45 -17.14
C LEU A 210 13.58 23.40 -17.65
N GLY A 211 12.32 23.17 -17.27
CA GLY A 211 11.17 23.99 -17.70
C GLY A 211 10.76 23.77 -19.16
N LYS A 212 11.08 22.62 -19.74
CA LYS A 212 10.72 22.24 -21.13
C LYS A 212 9.74 21.07 -21.18
N PRO A 213 8.56 21.14 -20.52
CA PRO A 213 7.64 20.02 -20.41
C PRO A 213 7.06 19.59 -21.77
N ASN A 214 6.85 20.50 -22.72
CA ASN A 214 6.34 20.16 -24.04
C ASN A 214 7.28 19.21 -24.81
N LEU A 215 8.60 19.42 -24.70
CA LEU A 215 9.58 18.53 -25.33
C LEU A 215 9.62 17.16 -24.65
N ALA A 216 9.47 17.13 -23.32
CA ALA A 216 9.36 15.89 -22.57
C ALA A 216 8.12 15.09 -23.01
N ILE A 217 6.97 15.74 -23.08
CA ILE A 217 5.70 15.16 -23.51
C ILE A 217 5.79 14.61 -24.94
N GLU A 218 6.32 15.39 -25.88
CA GLU A 218 6.50 14.97 -27.27
C GLU A 218 7.39 13.72 -27.36
N LYS A 219 8.49 13.71 -26.66
CA LYS A 219 9.44 12.60 -26.65
C LYS A 219 8.82 11.30 -26.13
N LEU A 220 8.08 11.38 -25.01
CA LEU A 220 7.37 10.24 -24.43
C LEU A 220 6.23 9.76 -25.34
N HIS A 221 5.48 10.67 -25.96
CA HIS A 221 4.44 10.31 -26.93
C HIS A 221 5.00 9.57 -28.15
N ASN A 222 6.08 10.09 -28.74
CA ASN A 222 6.73 9.44 -29.90
C ASN A 222 7.18 8.01 -29.57
N TYR A 223 7.66 7.77 -28.34
CA TYR A 223 8.02 6.44 -27.89
C TYR A 223 6.78 5.53 -27.75
N LEU A 224 5.68 6.04 -27.21
CA LEU A 224 4.43 5.27 -27.04
C LEU A 224 3.74 4.93 -28.37
N ILE A 225 4.09 5.60 -29.48
CA ILE A 225 3.65 5.18 -30.82
C ILE A 225 4.29 3.86 -31.21
N VAL A 226 5.57 3.67 -30.86
CA VAL A 226 6.35 2.46 -31.21
C VAL A 226 6.14 1.35 -30.17
N GLN A 227 6.09 1.74 -28.88
CA GLN A 227 5.92 0.83 -27.74
C GLN A 227 4.74 1.26 -26.88
N PRO A 228 3.51 0.97 -27.30
CA PRO A 228 2.29 1.49 -26.69
C PRO A 228 2.03 0.98 -25.28
N LEU A 229 2.64 -0.13 -24.87
CA LEU A 229 2.40 -0.80 -23.58
C LEU A 229 3.51 -0.56 -22.54
N SER A 230 4.40 0.40 -22.79
CA SER A 230 5.47 0.75 -21.85
C SER A 230 4.90 1.46 -20.61
N LEU A 231 4.64 0.70 -19.55
CA LEU A 231 4.03 1.20 -18.29
C LEU A 231 4.83 2.34 -17.67
N ASN A 232 6.17 2.21 -17.58
CA ASN A 232 7.03 3.26 -17.03
C ASN A 232 6.90 4.60 -17.77
N VAL A 233 6.76 4.53 -19.10
CA VAL A 233 6.58 5.73 -19.95
C VAL A 233 5.16 6.30 -19.77
N ILE A 234 4.14 5.44 -19.71
CA ILE A 234 2.74 5.85 -19.46
C ILE A 234 2.62 6.54 -18.09
N ASP A 235 3.18 5.93 -17.04
CA ASP A 235 3.16 6.47 -15.68
C ASP A 235 3.91 7.82 -15.62
N CYS A 236 5.10 7.93 -16.21
CA CYS A 236 5.88 9.16 -16.27
C CYS A 236 5.12 10.28 -17.01
N LEU A 237 4.57 9.99 -18.19
CA LEU A 237 3.83 10.96 -18.98
C LEU A 237 2.55 11.43 -18.25
N SER A 238 1.85 10.53 -17.58
CA SER A 238 0.72 10.88 -16.72
C SER A 238 1.13 11.80 -15.58
N CYS A 239 2.30 11.55 -14.93
CA CYS A 239 2.84 12.41 -13.88
C CYS A 239 3.20 13.82 -14.39
N ILE A 240 3.82 13.91 -15.57
CA ILE A 240 4.17 15.21 -16.17
C ILE A 240 2.90 16.00 -16.49
N TYR A 241 1.88 15.37 -17.10
CA TYR A 241 0.60 16.03 -17.36
C TYR A 241 -0.07 16.55 -16.08
N GLU A 242 -0.11 15.74 -15.02
CA GLU A 242 -0.69 16.14 -13.74
C GLU A 242 0.05 17.33 -13.11
N LYS A 243 1.40 17.28 -13.08
CA LYS A 243 2.25 18.37 -12.57
C LYS A 243 1.95 19.70 -13.26
N HIS A 244 1.67 19.65 -14.56
CA HIS A 244 1.35 20.83 -15.38
C HIS A 244 -0.16 21.12 -15.48
N LYS A 245 -0.99 20.54 -14.56
CA LYS A 245 -2.45 20.77 -14.47
C LYS A 245 -3.25 20.33 -15.69
N MET A 246 -2.68 19.48 -16.52
CA MET A 246 -3.35 18.87 -17.67
C MET A 246 -4.06 17.57 -17.23
N LEU A 247 -5.10 17.72 -16.39
CA LEU A 247 -5.69 16.59 -15.64
C LEU A 247 -6.37 15.55 -16.54
N LEU A 248 -7.07 15.98 -17.63
CA LEU A 248 -7.75 15.04 -18.52
C LEU A 248 -6.80 14.10 -19.29
N PRO A 249 -5.71 14.57 -19.91
CA PRO A 249 -4.69 13.69 -20.48
C PRO A 249 -4.03 12.78 -19.42
N ALA A 250 -3.75 13.31 -18.23
CA ALA A 250 -3.19 12.53 -17.12
C ALA A 250 -4.12 11.38 -16.74
N LEU A 251 -5.42 11.64 -16.57
CA LEU A 251 -6.45 10.65 -16.25
C LEU A 251 -6.53 9.54 -17.29
N LYS A 252 -6.54 9.88 -18.58
CA LYS A 252 -6.60 8.89 -19.68
C LYS A 252 -5.43 7.90 -19.61
N LEU A 253 -4.23 8.39 -19.31
CA LEU A 253 -3.04 7.54 -19.19
C LEU A 253 -3.05 6.73 -17.90
N ALA A 254 -3.47 7.31 -16.79
CA ALA A 254 -3.60 6.59 -15.52
C ALA A 254 -4.62 5.45 -15.61
N ILE A 255 -5.78 5.69 -16.25
CA ILE A 255 -6.77 4.63 -16.53
C ILE A 255 -6.14 3.52 -17.36
N ARG A 256 -5.42 3.87 -18.44
CA ARG A 256 -4.76 2.89 -19.30
C ARG A 256 -3.73 2.05 -18.54
N ALA A 257 -2.89 2.67 -17.71
CA ALA A 257 -1.94 1.96 -16.85
C ALA A 257 -2.63 1.02 -15.85
N PHE A 258 -3.74 1.48 -15.27
CA PHE A 258 -4.54 0.69 -14.35
C PHE A 258 -5.24 -0.49 -15.04
N GLU A 259 -5.83 -0.29 -16.22
CA GLU A 259 -6.45 -1.38 -17.02
C GLU A 259 -5.44 -2.47 -17.40
N MET A 260 -4.17 -2.14 -17.60
CA MET A 260 -3.11 -3.10 -17.88
C MET A 260 -2.69 -3.91 -16.64
N THR A 261 -2.84 -3.35 -15.43
CA THR A 261 -2.41 -3.98 -14.17
C THR A 261 -3.40 -3.67 -13.05
N PRO A 262 -4.63 -4.19 -13.11
CA PRO A 262 -5.73 -3.76 -12.24
C PRO A 262 -5.60 -4.22 -10.78
N SER A 263 -4.75 -5.19 -10.47
CA SER A 263 -4.46 -5.62 -9.10
C SER A 263 -3.43 -4.73 -8.37
N ILE A 264 -2.82 -3.79 -9.09
CA ILE A 264 -1.77 -2.93 -8.57
C ILE A 264 -2.39 -1.68 -7.91
N SER A 265 -2.42 -1.65 -6.58
CA SER A 265 -3.11 -0.64 -5.76
C SER A 265 -2.70 0.80 -6.07
N HIS A 266 -1.42 1.11 -6.24
CA HIS A 266 -0.99 2.50 -6.49
C HIS A 266 -1.50 3.06 -7.82
N ARG A 267 -1.71 2.22 -8.86
CA ARG A 267 -2.31 2.65 -10.13
C ARG A 267 -3.80 2.88 -10.00
N ALA A 268 -4.47 2.04 -9.19
CA ALA A 268 -5.87 2.26 -8.84
C ALA A 268 -6.06 3.61 -8.13
N ILE A 269 -5.28 3.87 -7.06
CA ILE A 269 -5.31 5.15 -6.32
C ILE A 269 -5.14 6.31 -7.31
N ARG A 270 -4.08 6.26 -8.12
CA ARG A 270 -3.76 7.35 -9.03
C ARG A 270 -4.89 7.66 -10.03
N ALA A 271 -5.49 6.62 -10.63
CA ALA A 271 -6.60 6.80 -11.56
C ALA A 271 -7.85 7.35 -10.86
N ILE A 272 -8.15 6.87 -9.66
CA ILE A 272 -9.27 7.30 -8.82
C ILE A 272 -9.10 8.77 -8.39
N ASP A 273 -7.93 9.15 -7.88
CA ASP A 273 -7.63 10.51 -7.44
C ASP A 273 -7.70 11.52 -8.62
N LEU A 274 -7.19 11.13 -9.80
CA LEU A 274 -7.32 11.94 -10.99
C LEU A 274 -8.78 12.07 -11.48
N ALA A 275 -9.60 11.01 -11.35
CA ALA A 275 -11.02 11.06 -11.69
C ALA A 275 -11.79 11.99 -10.73
N GLU A 276 -11.43 11.98 -9.44
CA GLU A 276 -11.94 12.90 -8.42
C GLU A 276 -11.56 14.36 -8.74
N ASN A 277 -10.27 14.59 -9.07
CA ASN A 277 -9.75 15.93 -9.40
C ASN A 277 -10.38 16.57 -10.67
N VAL A 278 -10.90 15.76 -11.59
CA VAL A 278 -11.63 16.25 -12.79
C VAL A 278 -13.14 16.24 -12.58
N ASP A 279 -13.64 16.04 -11.36
CA ASP A 279 -15.06 15.97 -11.01
C ASP A 279 -15.87 14.94 -11.82
N ASN A 280 -15.23 13.83 -12.21
CA ASN A 280 -15.88 12.77 -12.97
C ASN A 280 -16.38 11.63 -12.06
N THR A 281 -17.52 11.88 -11.40
CA THR A 281 -18.15 10.93 -10.45
C THR A 281 -18.43 9.56 -11.08
N HIS A 282 -18.88 9.50 -12.33
CA HIS A 282 -19.16 8.24 -13.01
C HIS A 282 -17.88 7.41 -13.20
N MET A 283 -16.79 8.06 -13.60
CA MET A 283 -15.49 7.39 -13.76
C MET A 283 -14.92 6.95 -12.41
N LEU A 284 -15.05 7.78 -11.37
CA LEU A 284 -14.64 7.44 -10.00
C LEU A 284 -15.28 6.14 -9.52
N ILE A 285 -16.60 6.00 -9.71
CA ILE A 285 -17.36 4.79 -9.35
C ILE A 285 -16.87 3.58 -10.18
N LYS A 286 -16.79 3.73 -11.50
CA LYS A 286 -16.34 2.66 -12.40
C LYS A 286 -14.94 2.13 -12.05
N LEU A 287 -14.01 3.03 -11.74
CA LEU A 287 -12.65 2.67 -11.35
C LEU A 287 -12.63 1.95 -9.99
N GLY A 288 -13.46 2.38 -9.04
CA GLY A 288 -13.64 1.69 -7.77
C GLY A 288 -14.16 0.26 -7.95
N GLU A 289 -15.19 0.05 -8.78
CA GLU A 289 -15.73 -1.27 -9.10
C GLU A 289 -14.68 -2.17 -9.76
N MET A 290 -13.95 -1.63 -10.74
CA MET A 290 -12.87 -2.37 -11.40
C MET A 290 -11.78 -2.76 -10.40
N TYR A 291 -11.39 -1.86 -9.49
CA TYR A 291 -10.41 -2.17 -8.44
C TYR A 291 -10.93 -3.25 -7.48
N ALA A 292 -12.17 -3.15 -7.00
CA ALA A 292 -12.77 -4.15 -6.11
C ALA A 292 -12.77 -5.56 -6.72
N THR A 293 -12.95 -5.66 -8.06
CA THR A 293 -12.95 -6.96 -8.76
C THR A 293 -11.56 -7.56 -8.97
N HIS A 294 -10.47 -6.76 -8.87
CA HIS A 294 -9.09 -7.21 -9.13
C HIS A 294 -8.17 -7.09 -7.90
N ILE A 295 -8.70 -6.65 -6.76
CA ILE A 295 -7.91 -6.41 -5.55
C ILE A 295 -7.14 -7.67 -5.12
N SER A 296 -5.86 -7.49 -4.76
CA SER A 296 -5.02 -8.55 -4.24
C SER A 296 -4.76 -8.35 -2.74
N PRO A 297 -5.08 -9.34 -1.88
CA PRO A 297 -4.77 -9.27 -0.45
C PRO A 297 -3.27 -9.26 -0.15
N ALA A 298 -2.46 -9.64 -1.13
CA ALA A 298 -1.01 -9.68 -1.01
C ALA A 298 -0.34 -8.30 -1.19
N ASP A 299 -1.03 -7.32 -1.77
CA ASP A 299 -0.50 -5.96 -1.90
C ASP A 299 -0.54 -5.24 -0.54
N MET A 300 0.63 -4.79 -0.05
CA MET A 300 0.73 -4.08 1.25
C MET A 300 -0.06 -2.78 1.26
N ASP A 301 -0.25 -2.13 0.11
CA ASP A 301 -0.96 -0.87 -0.03
C ASP A 301 -2.49 -1.04 -0.13
N VAL A 302 -3.01 -2.27 -0.06
CA VAL A 302 -4.43 -2.57 -0.26
C VAL A 302 -5.35 -1.76 0.65
N ILE A 303 -5.03 -1.66 1.94
CA ILE A 303 -5.88 -0.91 2.89
C ILE A 303 -5.74 0.60 2.68
N HIS A 304 -4.56 1.08 2.33
CA HIS A 304 -4.34 2.47 1.96
C HIS A 304 -5.17 2.86 0.73
N SER A 305 -5.16 2.04 -0.33
CA SER A 305 -5.92 2.33 -1.55
C SER A 305 -7.43 2.30 -1.34
N ILE A 306 -7.94 1.36 -0.55
CA ILE A 306 -9.36 1.34 -0.16
C ILE A 306 -9.74 2.62 0.57
N GLY A 307 -8.92 3.03 1.52
CA GLY A 307 -9.15 4.26 2.28
C GLY A 307 -9.02 5.53 1.40
N SER A 308 -8.08 5.56 0.45
CA SER A 308 -7.98 6.65 -0.53
C SER A 308 -9.24 6.73 -1.39
N HIS A 309 -9.78 5.60 -1.85
CA HIS A 309 -11.05 5.58 -2.58
C HIS A 309 -12.20 6.17 -1.74
N PHE A 310 -12.32 5.81 -0.46
CA PHE A 310 -13.31 6.42 0.44
C PHE A 310 -13.09 7.93 0.62
N ASN A 311 -11.84 8.40 0.66
CA ASN A 311 -11.55 9.83 0.72
C ASN A 311 -12.00 10.56 -0.56
N SER A 312 -11.76 9.98 -1.73
CA SER A 312 -12.22 10.55 -3.01
C SER A 312 -13.75 10.55 -3.10
N LEU A 313 -14.44 9.50 -2.59
CA LEU A 313 -15.90 9.48 -2.47
C LEU A 313 -16.41 10.56 -1.51
N LYS A 314 -15.74 10.76 -0.36
CA LYS A 314 -16.08 11.81 0.61
C LYS A 314 -15.94 13.21 -0.01
N ALA A 315 -14.82 13.49 -0.68
CA ALA A 315 -14.57 14.77 -1.32
C ALA A 315 -15.63 15.07 -2.40
N THR A 316 -15.95 14.07 -3.22
CA THR A 316 -17.03 14.16 -4.22
C THR A 316 -18.39 14.39 -3.56
N TYR A 317 -18.70 13.67 -2.47
CA TYR A 317 -19.96 13.84 -1.73
C TYR A 317 -20.13 15.26 -1.18
N GLN A 318 -19.06 15.84 -0.65
CA GLN A 318 -19.08 17.21 -0.09
C GLN A 318 -19.32 18.28 -1.16
N ARG A 319 -18.83 18.08 -2.38
CA ARG A 319 -19.05 18.99 -3.52
C ARG A 319 -20.41 18.79 -4.19
N GLU A 320 -20.97 17.58 -4.12
CA GLU A 320 -22.24 17.26 -4.78
C GLU A 320 -23.42 17.94 -4.06
N THR A 321 -24.31 18.57 -4.84
CA THR A 321 -25.49 19.26 -4.32
C THR A 321 -26.77 18.43 -4.45
N LYS A 322 -26.82 17.51 -5.42
CA LYS A 322 -28.02 16.72 -5.72
C LYS A 322 -28.10 15.48 -4.85
N LEU A 323 -29.17 15.36 -4.06
CA LEU A 323 -29.42 14.21 -3.16
C LEU A 323 -29.36 12.85 -3.88
N LYS A 324 -29.81 12.79 -5.14
CA LYS A 324 -29.75 11.54 -5.94
C LYS A 324 -28.31 11.04 -6.07
N TYR A 325 -27.37 11.91 -6.45
CA TYR A 325 -25.97 11.53 -6.63
C TYR A 325 -25.29 11.24 -5.29
N LYS A 326 -25.63 11.96 -4.23
CA LYS A 326 -25.18 11.64 -2.87
C LYS A 326 -25.56 10.23 -2.45
N ARG A 327 -26.80 9.79 -2.72
CA ARG A 327 -27.24 8.41 -2.46
C ARG A 327 -26.46 7.38 -3.25
N ILE A 328 -26.22 7.64 -4.54
CA ILE A 328 -25.42 6.74 -5.40
C ILE A 328 -24.00 6.55 -4.82
N LEU A 329 -23.36 7.63 -4.34
CA LEU A 329 -22.03 7.53 -3.73
C LEU A 329 -22.03 6.67 -2.44
N LEU A 330 -23.07 6.79 -1.59
CA LEU A 330 -23.20 5.98 -0.38
C LEU A 330 -23.50 4.50 -0.71
N GLU A 331 -24.37 4.25 -1.67
CA GLU A 331 -24.69 2.90 -2.16
C GLU A 331 -23.43 2.24 -2.75
N HIS A 332 -22.68 3.00 -3.57
CA HIS A 332 -21.41 2.52 -4.13
C HIS A 332 -20.38 2.17 -3.03
N ALA A 333 -20.24 3.01 -2.00
CA ALA A 333 -19.32 2.71 -0.89
C ALA A 333 -19.65 1.38 -0.18
N ASN A 334 -20.93 1.09 0.01
CA ASN A 334 -21.37 -0.19 0.60
C ASN A 334 -21.11 -1.36 -0.36
N GLN A 335 -21.52 -1.26 -1.63
CA GLN A 335 -21.29 -2.31 -2.65
C GLN A 335 -19.79 -2.59 -2.85
N PHE A 336 -18.98 -1.54 -2.94
CA PHE A 336 -17.52 -1.65 -2.99
C PHE A 336 -16.97 -2.45 -1.80
N THR A 337 -17.44 -2.14 -0.59
CA THR A 337 -17.02 -2.85 0.64
C THR A 337 -17.40 -4.33 0.59
N GLU A 338 -18.60 -4.66 0.14
CA GLU A 338 -19.05 -6.05 -0.01
C GLU A 338 -18.17 -6.82 -0.99
N LEU A 339 -17.92 -6.26 -2.18
CA LEU A 339 -17.06 -6.88 -3.21
C LEU A 339 -15.64 -7.12 -2.71
N VAL A 340 -15.06 -6.12 -2.05
CA VAL A 340 -13.70 -6.21 -1.50
C VAL A 340 -13.60 -7.27 -0.40
N ASN A 341 -14.58 -7.32 0.50
CA ASN A 341 -14.59 -8.28 1.61
C ASN A 341 -14.65 -9.74 1.15
N LEU A 342 -15.23 -10.03 -0.03
CA LEU A 342 -15.23 -11.38 -0.58
C LEU A 342 -13.83 -11.92 -0.90
N LYS A 343 -12.85 -11.04 -1.09
CA LYS A 343 -11.49 -11.40 -1.52
C LYS A 343 -10.45 -11.30 -0.41
N LEU A 344 -10.73 -10.54 0.63
CA LEU A 344 -9.76 -10.25 1.67
C LEU A 344 -9.86 -11.23 2.86
N PRO A 345 -8.75 -11.55 3.55
CA PRO A 345 -8.76 -12.30 4.80
C PRO A 345 -9.43 -11.50 5.93
N VAL A 346 -9.96 -12.20 6.93
CA VAL A 346 -10.76 -11.63 8.04
C VAL A 346 -10.11 -10.40 8.70
N LYS A 347 -8.79 -10.43 8.90
CA LYS A 347 -8.06 -9.28 9.48
C LYS A 347 -8.21 -8.03 8.61
N GLN A 348 -8.04 -8.17 7.30
CA GLN A 348 -8.17 -7.05 6.36
C GLN A 348 -9.63 -6.65 6.18
N GLN A 349 -10.60 -7.59 6.26
CA GLN A 349 -12.03 -7.27 6.24
C GLN A 349 -12.41 -6.31 7.39
N HIS A 350 -11.89 -6.55 8.61
CA HIS A 350 -12.10 -5.63 9.73
C HIS A 350 -11.52 -4.23 9.46
N GLN A 351 -10.37 -4.16 8.80
CA GLN A 351 -9.75 -2.89 8.40
C GLN A 351 -10.58 -2.13 7.36
N VAL A 352 -11.15 -2.86 6.39
CA VAL A 352 -12.06 -2.28 5.38
C VAL A 352 -13.35 -1.78 6.02
N LEU A 353 -13.96 -2.56 6.91
CA LEU A 353 -15.16 -2.15 7.64
C LEU A 353 -14.89 -0.95 8.55
N ALA A 354 -13.70 -0.87 9.14
CA ALA A 354 -13.28 0.32 9.89
C ALA A 354 -13.14 1.55 8.96
N SER A 355 -12.52 1.39 7.77
CA SER A 355 -12.43 2.47 6.77
C SER A 355 -13.80 2.96 6.33
N LEU A 356 -14.76 2.05 6.08
CA LEU A 356 -16.15 2.41 5.76
C LEU A 356 -16.81 3.17 6.91
N ALA A 357 -16.63 2.71 8.15
CA ALA A 357 -17.20 3.38 9.32
C ALA A 357 -16.64 4.80 9.51
N LEU A 358 -15.33 5.01 9.27
CA LEU A 358 -14.70 6.34 9.29
C LEU A 358 -15.23 7.23 8.16
N PHE A 359 -15.40 6.69 6.95
CA PHE A 359 -16.05 7.39 5.84
C PHE A 359 -17.47 7.81 6.21
N GLN A 360 -18.30 6.88 6.70
CA GLN A 360 -19.68 7.16 7.12
C GLN A 360 -19.74 8.20 8.24
N SER A 361 -18.84 8.15 9.22
CA SER A 361 -18.74 9.14 10.28
C SER A 361 -18.49 10.54 9.73
N ASN A 362 -17.54 10.69 8.80
CA ASN A 362 -17.26 11.98 8.17
C ASN A 362 -18.49 12.53 7.41
N ILE A 363 -19.23 11.67 6.69
CA ILE A 363 -20.46 12.10 6.00
C ILE A 363 -21.52 12.56 6.99
N LEU A 364 -21.74 11.79 8.06
CA LEU A 364 -22.74 12.11 9.10
C LEU A 364 -22.43 13.42 9.84
N LEU A 365 -21.15 13.76 10.01
CA LEU A 365 -20.75 15.07 10.53
C LEU A 365 -21.12 16.21 9.58
N VAL A 366 -20.97 16.03 8.27
CA VAL A 366 -21.41 17.00 7.25
C VAL A 366 -22.92 17.15 7.26
N GLU A 367 -23.67 16.07 7.57
CA GLU A 367 -25.13 16.06 7.68
C GLU A 367 -25.66 16.51 9.05
N ASN A 368 -24.82 17.06 9.92
CA ASN A 368 -25.19 17.48 11.28
C ASN A 368 -25.80 16.37 12.17
N SER A 369 -25.30 15.15 12.02
CA SER A 369 -25.72 13.99 12.82
C SER A 369 -24.60 13.44 13.72
N PRO A 370 -24.08 14.24 14.69
CA PRO A 370 -22.86 13.88 15.44
C PRO A 370 -23.03 12.65 16.31
N HIS A 371 -24.21 12.41 16.89
CA HIS A 371 -24.48 11.22 17.69
C HIS A 371 -24.29 9.92 16.88
N VAL A 372 -24.82 9.85 15.65
CA VAL A 372 -24.67 8.67 14.78
C VAL A 372 -23.23 8.58 14.26
N ALA A 373 -22.60 9.73 13.94
CA ALA A 373 -21.21 9.80 13.54
C ALA A 373 -20.27 9.22 14.61
N HIS A 374 -20.49 9.58 15.88
CA HIS A 374 -19.73 9.05 17.01
C HIS A 374 -19.86 7.53 17.14
N LYS A 375 -21.09 6.97 17.01
CA LYS A 375 -21.29 5.50 16.99
C LYS A 375 -20.40 4.81 15.94
N LYS A 376 -20.22 5.43 14.76
CA LYS A 376 -19.34 4.90 13.70
C LYS A 376 -17.86 4.97 14.09
N VAL A 377 -17.42 6.02 14.80
CA VAL A 377 -16.03 6.14 15.29
C VAL A 377 -15.71 5.05 16.32
N ILE A 378 -16.60 4.84 17.28
CA ILE A 378 -16.44 3.80 18.30
C ILE A 378 -16.41 2.41 17.63
N ARG A 379 -17.33 2.14 16.70
CA ARG A 379 -17.33 0.89 15.92
C ARG A 379 -16.02 0.70 15.15
N ALA A 380 -15.51 1.73 14.47
CA ALA A 380 -14.22 1.65 13.77
C ALA A 380 -13.10 1.30 14.76
N SER A 381 -13.05 1.95 15.91
CA SER A 381 -12.07 1.67 16.97
C SER A 381 -12.16 0.23 17.48
N THR A 382 -13.37 -0.30 17.64
CA THR A 382 -13.64 -1.67 18.06
C THR A 382 -13.17 -2.70 17.02
N LEU A 383 -13.42 -2.46 15.74
CA LEU A 383 -12.94 -3.32 14.65
C LEU A 383 -11.40 -3.37 14.57
N LEU A 384 -10.73 -2.28 14.96
CA LEU A 384 -9.28 -2.19 15.00
C LEU A 384 -8.66 -2.67 16.33
N ALA A 385 -9.47 -2.98 17.35
CA ALA A 385 -9.01 -3.32 18.70
C ALA A 385 -8.05 -4.52 18.72
N ASN A 386 -8.32 -5.54 17.91
CA ASN A 386 -7.44 -6.69 17.80
C ASN A 386 -6.14 -6.29 17.10
N ASN A 387 -5.01 -6.43 17.81
CA ASN A 387 -3.70 -6.04 17.31
C ASN A 387 -3.60 -4.55 16.93
N PHE A 388 -4.12 -3.66 17.75
CA PHE A 388 -4.15 -2.21 17.47
C PHE A 388 -2.78 -1.65 17.09
N HIS A 389 -1.71 -2.11 17.77
CA HIS A 389 -0.33 -1.71 17.47
C HIS A 389 0.18 -2.15 16.08
N SER A 390 -0.45 -3.11 15.43
CA SER A 390 -0.09 -3.57 14.08
C SER A 390 -1.02 -3.05 12.98
N GLN A 391 -1.95 -2.15 13.31
CA GLN A 391 -2.87 -1.58 12.32
C GLN A 391 -2.13 -0.64 11.36
N PRO A 392 -2.54 -0.55 10.09
CA PRO A 392 -1.92 0.34 9.11
C PRO A 392 -1.88 1.79 9.58
N THR A 393 -0.73 2.45 9.40
CA THR A 393 -0.53 3.89 9.74
C THR A 393 -1.65 4.75 9.17
N TYR A 394 -2.06 4.48 7.94
CA TYR A 394 -3.15 5.19 7.27
C TYR A 394 -4.45 5.19 8.09
N LEU A 395 -4.90 4.04 8.61
CA LEU A 395 -6.14 3.95 9.41
C LEU A 395 -6.05 4.74 10.71
N LEU A 396 -4.91 4.65 11.39
CA LEU A 396 -4.69 5.39 12.63
C LEU A 396 -4.70 6.90 12.37
N THR A 397 -4.09 7.37 11.28
CA THR A 397 -4.10 8.80 10.91
C THR A 397 -5.49 9.30 10.54
N GLN A 398 -6.32 8.49 9.87
CA GLN A 398 -7.71 8.84 9.56
C GLN A 398 -8.62 8.87 10.81
N LEU A 399 -8.31 8.06 11.80
CA LEU A 399 -9.07 8.00 13.06
C LEU A 399 -8.80 9.22 13.95
N LEU A 400 -7.57 9.72 14.01
CA LEU A 400 -7.15 10.79 14.95
C LEU A 400 -8.04 12.05 14.93
N PRO A 401 -8.37 12.66 13.78
CA PRO A 401 -9.20 13.87 13.76
C PRO A 401 -10.59 13.67 14.37
N LEU A 402 -11.16 12.48 14.18
CA LEU A 402 -12.47 12.13 14.72
C LEU A 402 -12.42 11.88 16.24
N LEU A 403 -11.34 11.24 16.73
CA LEU A 403 -11.14 11.06 18.16
C LEU A 403 -11.00 12.42 18.89
N VAL A 404 -10.28 13.36 18.29
CA VAL A 404 -10.17 14.73 18.81
C VAL A 404 -11.54 15.43 18.80
N HIS A 405 -12.27 15.34 17.67
CA HIS A 405 -13.58 15.98 17.53
C HIS A 405 -14.58 15.53 18.63
N PHE A 406 -14.55 14.26 18.98
CA PHE A 406 -15.45 13.68 20.00
C PHE A 406 -14.87 13.62 21.41
N GLY A 407 -13.62 14.08 21.62
CA GLY A 407 -12.98 14.07 22.95
C GLY A 407 -12.62 12.67 23.47
N GLU A 408 -12.35 11.71 22.59
CA GLU A 408 -11.99 10.34 22.94
C GLU A 408 -10.49 10.22 23.28
N TYR A 409 -10.07 10.85 24.38
CA TYR A 409 -8.67 10.99 24.77
C TYR A 409 -7.94 9.64 24.96
N SER A 410 -8.58 8.65 25.57
CA SER A 410 -7.93 7.34 25.80
C SER A 410 -7.58 6.63 24.50
N LEU A 411 -8.48 6.65 23.50
CA LEU A 411 -8.24 6.09 22.16
C LEU A 411 -7.21 6.91 21.39
N TYR A 412 -7.25 8.24 21.54
CA TYR A 412 -6.33 9.16 20.89
C TYR A 412 -4.89 8.95 21.36
N HIS A 413 -4.65 8.88 22.66
CA HIS A 413 -3.30 8.68 23.22
C HIS A 413 -2.69 7.37 22.72
N LEU A 414 -3.48 6.28 22.69
CA LEU A 414 -3.01 5.00 22.15
C LEU A 414 -2.66 5.07 20.66
N ALA A 415 -3.49 5.74 19.86
CA ALA A 415 -3.22 5.90 18.43
C ALA A 415 -1.95 6.73 18.18
N VAL A 416 -1.77 7.82 18.95
CA VAL A 416 -0.56 8.66 18.88
C VAL A 416 0.69 7.90 19.33
N GLU A 417 0.60 7.13 20.42
CA GLU A 417 1.70 6.29 20.89
C GLU A 417 2.13 5.28 19.82
N CYS A 418 1.16 4.60 19.18
CA CYS A 418 1.43 3.68 18.08
C CYS A 418 2.12 4.36 16.89
N LEU A 419 1.71 5.56 16.52
CA LEU A 419 2.32 6.31 15.41
C LEU A 419 3.74 6.78 15.76
N LYS A 420 3.93 7.32 16.97
CA LYS A 420 5.26 7.75 17.46
C LYS A 420 6.25 6.60 17.54
N SER A 421 5.82 5.42 17.97
CA SER A 421 6.69 4.23 18.03
C SER A 421 7.21 3.78 16.66
N ARG A 422 6.54 4.21 15.58
CA ARG A 422 6.93 3.95 14.19
C ARG A 422 7.76 5.10 13.57
N GLY A 423 8.08 6.15 14.35
CA GLY A 423 8.79 7.34 13.87
C GLY A 423 7.93 8.30 13.04
N GLU A 424 6.61 8.13 13.05
CA GLU A 424 5.70 9.03 12.33
C GLU A 424 5.53 10.34 13.09
N THR A 425 5.64 11.46 12.37
CA THR A 425 5.35 12.79 12.92
C THR A 425 3.84 13.03 12.86
N VAL A 426 3.20 13.09 14.02
CA VAL A 426 1.78 13.41 14.12
C VAL A 426 1.60 14.91 13.95
N SER A 427 1.38 15.39 12.72
CA SER A 427 1.05 16.79 12.45
C SER A 427 -0.46 16.97 12.45
N HIS A 428 -0.97 17.69 13.45
CA HIS A 428 -2.40 18.00 13.57
C HIS A 428 -2.76 19.23 12.73
N LYS A 429 -3.06 19.06 11.46
CA LYS A 429 -3.85 20.05 10.70
C LYS A 429 -5.30 19.59 10.68
N LEU A 430 -6.06 20.01 11.69
CA LEU A 430 -7.52 19.96 11.64
C LEU A 430 -8.00 21.17 10.81
N GLU A 431 -8.62 20.91 9.66
CA GLU A 431 -9.11 21.94 8.76
C GLU A 431 -10.33 22.73 9.25
N SER A 432 -10.90 22.41 10.41
CA SER A 432 -12.08 23.10 10.91
C SER A 432 -12.06 23.30 12.42
N LYS A 433 -11.94 24.55 12.81
CA LYS A 433 -11.94 25.19 14.13
C LYS A 433 -10.58 25.25 14.82
N ASN A 434 -10.24 26.50 15.23
CA ASN A 434 -9.10 26.88 16.08
C ASN A 434 -9.22 26.30 17.51
N VAL A 435 -9.26 24.98 17.61
CA VAL A 435 -9.10 24.29 18.89
C VAL A 435 -7.68 23.75 18.88
N ASP A 436 -6.84 24.30 19.74
CA ASP A 436 -5.48 23.81 19.92
C ASP A 436 -5.57 22.37 20.46
N PRO A 437 -5.16 21.34 19.67
CA PRO A 437 -5.25 19.95 20.12
C PRO A 437 -4.43 19.68 21.38
N SER A 438 -3.42 20.52 21.66
CA SER A 438 -2.58 20.39 22.85
C SER A 438 -3.31 20.74 24.13
N THR A 439 -4.33 21.61 24.08
CA THR A 439 -5.12 22.00 25.24
C THR A 439 -6.25 21.05 25.59
N CYS A 440 -6.75 20.27 24.62
CA CYS A 440 -7.91 19.39 24.82
C CYS A 440 -7.57 17.96 25.26
N ILE A 441 -6.31 17.52 25.16
CA ILE A 441 -5.98 16.08 25.20
C ILE A 441 -4.95 15.72 26.26
N ASN A 442 -4.38 16.69 26.97
CA ASN A 442 -3.42 16.44 28.07
C ASN A 442 -4.09 16.08 29.41
N ILE A 443 -5.32 15.59 29.39
CA ILE A 443 -6.01 15.21 30.62
C ILE A 443 -5.76 13.72 30.89
N GLU A 444 -4.57 13.43 31.41
CA GLU A 444 -4.26 12.07 31.90
C GLU A 444 -4.92 11.71 33.21
N ASN A 445 -5.31 12.74 34.03
CA ASN A 445 -6.00 12.53 35.30
C ASN A 445 -6.92 13.71 35.62
N PHE A 446 -8.21 13.47 35.63
CA PHE A 446 -9.17 14.43 36.19
C PHE A 446 -9.03 14.43 37.72
N GLY A 447 -8.81 15.60 38.31
CA GLY A 447 -8.63 15.75 39.74
C GLY A 447 -9.96 15.72 40.54
N SER A 448 -11.09 15.96 39.85
CA SER A 448 -12.39 16.04 40.48
C SER A 448 -13.54 15.59 39.57
N ILE A 449 -14.66 15.19 40.18
CA ILE A 449 -15.91 14.86 39.46
C ILE A 449 -16.44 16.09 38.69
N GLN A 450 -16.19 17.30 39.20
CA GLN A 450 -16.61 18.50 38.51
C GLN A 450 -15.86 18.73 37.18
N GLU A 451 -14.55 18.49 37.16
CA GLU A 451 -13.76 18.57 35.92
C GLU A 451 -14.25 17.57 34.86
N LEU A 452 -14.64 16.37 35.30
CA LEU A 452 -15.24 15.36 34.38
C LEU A 452 -16.60 15.84 33.85
N LYS A 453 -17.44 16.45 34.68
CA LYS A 453 -18.72 17.04 34.24
C LYS A 453 -18.49 18.15 33.21
N ASP A 454 -17.55 19.05 33.46
CA ASP A 454 -17.21 20.14 32.56
C ASP A 454 -16.64 19.64 31.22
N TYR A 455 -15.83 18.57 31.29
CA TYR A 455 -15.32 17.91 30.08
C TYR A 455 -16.45 17.25 29.29
N ILE A 456 -17.33 16.48 29.93
CA ILE A 456 -18.49 15.85 29.27
C ILE A 456 -19.43 16.91 28.69
N HIS A 457 -19.59 18.05 29.35
CA HIS A 457 -20.37 19.18 28.82
C HIS A 457 -19.74 19.68 27.48
N SER A 458 -18.43 19.75 27.41
CA SER A 458 -17.70 20.15 26.18
C SER A 458 -17.69 19.07 25.11
N TYR A 459 -17.63 17.80 25.52
CA TYR A 459 -17.58 16.61 24.66
C TYR A 459 -18.67 15.60 25.06
N PRO A 460 -19.94 15.85 24.72
CA PRO A 460 -21.07 15.09 25.25
C PRO A 460 -21.12 13.63 24.80
N TYR A 461 -20.36 13.28 23.78
CA TYR A 461 -20.29 11.91 23.24
C TYR A 461 -19.13 11.09 23.79
N SER A 462 -18.14 11.67 24.47
CA SER A 462 -16.92 10.99 24.91
C SER A 462 -17.22 9.80 25.82
N VAL A 463 -16.98 8.59 25.32
CA VAL A 463 -17.12 7.35 26.10
C VAL A 463 -16.08 7.29 27.21
N ALA A 464 -14.82 7.64 26.92
CA ALA A 464 -13.74 7.63 27.89
C ALA A 464 -14.08 8.48 29.12
N ALA A 465 -14.58 9.72 28.90
CA ALA A 465 -14.94 10.61 29.98
C ALA A 465 -16.15 10.11 30.80
N LYS A 466 -17.14 9.54 30.12
CA LYS A 466 -18.33 8.96 30.81
C LYS A 466 -17.96 7.74 31.66
N LEU A 467 -17.07 6.88 31.17
CA LEU A 467 -16.57 5.73 31.94
C LEU A 467 -15.79 6.18 33.18
N ASP A 468 -14.90 7.17 33.03
CA ASP A 468 -14.16 7.75 34.18
C ASP A 468 -15.10 8.43 35.16
N TYR A 469 -16.17 9.11 34.68
CA TYR A 469 -17.20 9.71 35.55
C TYR A 469 -17.98 8.65 36.35
N ILE A 470 -18.46 7.59 35.70
CA ILE A 470 -19.16 6.48 36.34
C ILE A 470 -18.29 5.90 37.46
N TYR A 471 -17.02 5.63 37.17
CA TYR A 471 -16.07 5.15 38.17
C TYR A 471 -15.88 6.12 39.34
N ALA A 472 -15.70 7.42 39.06
CA ALA A 472 -15.47 8.43 40.11
C ALA A 472 -16.66 8.61 41.05
N VAL A 473 -17.88 8.62 40.50
CA VAL A 473 -19.14 8.74 41.26
C VAL A 473 -19.35 7.52 42.16
N HIS A 474 -19.20 6.33 41.63
CA HIS A 474 -19.34 5.10 42.42
C HIS A 474 -18.28 4.97 43.51
N ARG A 475 -17.04 5.37 43.25
CA ARG A 475 -15.95 5.39 44.23
C ARG A 475 -16.22 6.39 45.37
N ALA A 476 -16.87 7.51 45.05
CA ALA A 476 -17.23 8.52 46.03
C ALA A 476 -18.52 8.18 46.80
N HIS A 477 -19.17 7.05 46.50
CA HIS A 477 -20.46 6.64 47.05
C HIS A 477 -21.57 7.70 46.89
N ILE A 478 -21.55 8.40 45.76
CA ILE A 478 -22.57 9.40 45.41
C ILE A 478 -23.61 8.70 44.52
N ASP A 479 -24.87 8.75 44.95
CA ASP A 479 -25.99 8.26 44.15
C ASP A 479 -26.41 9.38 43.18
N GLU A 480 -25.96 9.26 41.93
CA GLU A 480 -26.29 10.20 40.85
C GLU A 480 -26.97 9.47 39.69
N LYS A 481 -28.24 9.81 39.45
CA LYS A 481 -29.01 9.31 38.28
C LYS A 481 -28.29 9.52 36.94
N LEU A 482 -27.48 10.58 36.83
CA LEU A 482 -26.68 10.89 35.63
C LEU A 482 -25.67 9.78 35.28
N SER A 483 -25.15 9.05 36.29
CA SER A 483 -24.26 7.90 36.09
C SER A 483 -24.99 6.77 35.38
N ASP A 484 -26.24 6.50 35.76
CA ASP A 484 -27.08 5.45 35.14
C ASP A 484 -27.46 5.83 33.69
N ASP A 485 -27.84 7.10 33.48
CA ASP A 485 -28.16 7.61 32.14
C ASP A 485 -26.96 7.48 31.19
N TYR A 486 -25.73 7.78 31.65
CA TYR A 486 -24.52 7.60 30.84
C TYR A 486 -24.21 6.11 30.56
N LEU A 487 -24.45 5.24 31.54
CA LEU A 487 -24.25 3.80 31.35
C LEU A 487 -25.22 3.26 30.30
N GLU A 488 -26.49 3.67 30.32
CA GLU A 488 -27.48 3.27 29.31
C GLU A 488 -27.09 3.75 27.91
N GLU A 489 -26.59 4.99 27.76
CA GLU A 489 -26.10 5.50 26.48
C GLU A 489 -24.90 4.71 25.96
N ILE A 490 -23.95 4.38 26.82
CA ILE A 490 -22.73 3.64 26.47
C ILE A 490 -23.07 2.21 26.03
N LEU A 491 -24.03 1.55 26.68
CA LEU A 491 -24.45 0.19 26.36
C LEU A 491 -25.10 0.07 24.96
N GLN A 492 -25.51 1.18 24.35
CA GLN A 492 -26.00 1.19 22.96
C GLN A 492 -24.88 1.21 21.91
N LEU A 493 -23.60 1.24 22.32
CA LEU A 493 -22.44 1.33 21.45
C LEU A 493 -21.76 -0.02 21.31
N GLU A 494 -21.15 -0.24 20.15
CA GLU A 494 -20.21 -1.37 19.94
C GLU A 494 -18.84 -1.01 20.51
N LEU A 495 -18.63 -1.30 21.79
CA LEU A 495 -17.43 -0.88 22.52
C LEU A 495 -16.22 -1.80 22.27
N PRO A 496 -15.00 -1.29 22.45
CA PRO A 496 -13.80 -2.11 22.54
C PRO A 496 -13.94 -3.23 23.60
N PRO A 497 -13.41 -4.44 23.34
CA PRO A 497 -13.67 -5.62 24.17
C PRO A 497 -13.36 -5.42 25.67
N LYS A 498 -12.29 -4.71 25.99
CA LYS A 498 -11.91 -4.45 27.38
C LYS A 498 -12.88 -3.53 28.12
N TRP A 499 -13.46 -2.54 27.44
CA TRP A 499 -14.47 -1.70 28.02
C TRP A 499 -15.78 -2.45 28.23
N ASN A 500 -16.19 -3.27 27.24
CA ASN A 500 -17.35 -4.15 27.41
C ASN A 500 -17.20 -5.10 28.60
N GLN A 501 -16.03 -5.73 28.74
CA GLN A 501 -15.74 -6.61 29.86
C GLN A 501 -15.78 -5.85 31.19
N TRP A 502 -15.11 -4.70 31.26
CA TRP A 502 -15.10 -3.88 32.49
C TRP A 502 -16.50 -3.45 32.93
N ILE A 503 -17.38 -3.01 32.00
CA ILE A 503 -18.77 -2.67 32.29
C ILE A 503 -19.52 -3.91 32.79
N SER A 504 -19.40 -5.06 32.13
CA SER A 504 -20.07 -6.29 32.55
C SER A 504 -19.64 -6.75 33.95
N ASP A 505 -18.36 -6.71 34.25
CA ASP A 505 -17.80 -7.10 35.54
C ASP A 505 -18.19 -6.10 36.62
N SER A 506 -18.09 -4.79 36.34
CA SER A 506 -18.42 -3.73 37.26
C SER A 506 -19.92 -3.65 37.59
N SER A 507 -20.79 -3.98 36.62
CA SER A 507 -22.24 -4.05 36.86
C SER A 507 -22.63 -5.21 37.81
N ARG A 508 -21.78 -6.24 37.94
CA ARG A 508 -21.99 -7.39 38.84
C ARG A 508 -21.37 -7.19 40.22
N TYR A 509 -20.18 -6.57 40.28
CA TYR A 509 -19.35 -6.51 41.47
C TYR A 509 -19.13 -5.07 42.01
N GLY A 510 -19.73 -4.08 41.35
CA GLY A 510 -19.53 -2.66 41.62
C GLY A 510 -18.33 -2.07 40.86
N PHE A 511 -18.40 -0.75 40.57
CA PHE A 511 -17.37 0.00 39.82
C PHE A 511 -16.16 0.36 40.71
N SER A 512 -15.49 -0.65 41.26
CA SER A 512 -14.39 -0.48 42.22
C SER A 512 -13.02 -0.24 41.57
N THR A 513 -12.87 -0.59 40.31
CA THR A 513 -11.62 -0.45 39.55
C THR A 513 -11.75 0.61 38.46
N LYS A 514 -10.65 1.35 38.18
CA LYS A 514 -10.60 2.31 37.06
C LYS A 514 -10.86 1.63 35.72
N PRO A 515 -11.55 2.29 34.78
CA PRO A 515 -11.70 1.79 33.42
C PRO A 515 -10.33 1.44 32.81
N PRO A 516 -10.17 0.26 32.23
CA PRO A 516 -8.91 -0.14 31.62
C PRO A 516 -8.64 0.63 30.34
N SER A 517 -7.38 0.68 29.92
CA SER A 517 -7.06 1.07 28.54
C SER A 517 -7.86 0.22 27.55
N PRO A 518 -8.51 0.80 26.54
CA PRO A 518 -9.43 0.10 25.64
C PRO A 518 -8.79 -1.05 24.87
N PHE A 519 -7.46 -0.99 24.66
CA PHE A 519 -6.69 -2.01 23.95
C PHE A 519 -5.55 -2.55 24.81
N SER A 520 -5.02 -3.73 24.44
CA SER A 520 -3.84 -4.28 25.10
C SER A 520 -2.62 -3.43 24.73
N THR A 521 -1.96 -2.84 25.72
CA THR A 521 -0.59 -2.36 25.54
C THR A 521 0.29 -3.56 25.23
N CYS A 522 1.11 -3.47 24.18
CA CYS A 522 2.14 -4.48 23.94
C CYS A 522 3.10 -4.43 25.13
N SER A 523 2.97 -5.37 26.08
CA SER A 523 4.09 -5.66 26.95
C SER A 523 5.25 -6.02 26.03
N ARG A 524 6.35 -5.26 26.06
CA ARG A 524 7.64 -5.68 25.52
C ARG A 524 7.90 -7.06 26.11
N GLN A 525 7.60 -8.11 25.37
CA GLN A 525 8.28 -9.37 25.57
C GLN A 525 9.72 -9.09 25.17
N GLU A 526 10.55 -8.87 26.17
CA GLU A 526 11.97 -9.02 26.06
C GLU A 526 12.22 -10.36 25.38
N SER A 527 12.64 -10.30 24.13
CA SER A 527 13.20 -11.43 23.43
C SER A 527 14.55 -11.71 24.07
N THR A 528 14.54 -12.46 25.18
CA THR A 528 15.65 -13.28 25.61
C THR A 528 15.47 -14.62 24.89
N CYS A 529 16.19 -14.80 23.82
CA CYS A 529 17.02 -15.94 23.36
C CYS A 529 17.24 -15.80 21.86
#